data_d2223030bddbe2f9e1ea3ec1300d80ad
#
_entry.id   d2223030bddbe2f9e1ea3ec1300d80ad
#
_cell.length_a   1.000
_cell.length_b   1.000
_cell.length_c   1.000
_cell.angle_alpha   90.00
_cell.angle_beta   90.00
_cell.angle_gamma   90.00
#
_symmetry.space_group_name_H-M   'P 1'
#
loop_
_entity.id
_entity.type
_entity.pdbx_description
1 polymer ?
#
loop_
_entity_poly.entity_id
_entity_poly.type
_entity_poly.pdbx_seq_one_letter_code
_entity_poly.pdbx_strand_id
1 'polypeptide(L)'
;MARKSSSAKATKFATVAASYTAQMHALLDAIITADIDPNSLEAKRVFHGRGGLYAGCEHLSLDIYPPVWVLTSFQPLSDHDLARVDAAIHARCAVLGLAEVNWVYQHRDTGRAETRLMKGVVPDPHVIAEAGCRYLVHVLRGQNHGLFLDMAAGRAWLHDRISAKSGARVLNLFAYTCAFSVVAKRAGAGDVINLDMSESALRIGQQNHQLNDVAHGARFMAHDLFKSWGKVKRFAPYDVIIVDPPSHQKGSFVATKDYARLLRHLDDLCDNGSDVLLCLNAPELSDGYLKTVVAAHAPHLQFVARVPNPASFADCSDERSLKVLHYTCRFGDADS
;
A
#
# COMPACT_ATOMS: atom_id res chain seq x y z
N MET A 1 -39.03 30.95 29.75
CA MET A 1 -37.64 30.78 29.25
C MET A 1 -37.37 29.41 28.57
N ALA A 2 -38.23 28.90 27.69
CA ALA A 2 -38.09 27.54 27.11
C ALA A 2 -38.07 27.46 25.56
N ARG A 3 -38.01 28.60 24.84
CA ARG A 3 -38.01 28.60 23.35
C ARG A 3 -36.67 28.78 22.63
N LYS A 4 -35.55 29.05 23.34
CA LYS A 4 -34.23 29.25 22.72
C LYS A 4 -33.41 27.95 22.54
N SER A 5 -33.74 26.85 23.23
CA SER A 5 -32.97 25.60 23.17
C SER A 5 -33.32 24.71 21.96
N SER A 6 -34.52 24.84 21.39
CA SER A 6 -34.98 24.03 20.27
C SER A 6 -34.38 24.47 18.92
N SER A 7 -34.17 25.79 18.72
CA SER A 7 -33.63 26.34 17.47
C SER A 7 -32.14 25.97 17.28
N ALA A 8 -31.34 26.01 18.34
CA ALA A 8 -29.90 25.67 18.27
C ALA A 8 -29.67 24.19 17.98
N LYS A 9 -30.50 23.30 18.49
CA LYS A 9 -30.45 21.86 18.16
C LYS A 9 -30.84 21.59 16.72
N ALA A 10 -31.92 22.22 16.25
CA ALA A 10 -32.39 22.07 14.85
C ALA A 10 -31.34 22.59 13.85
N THR A 11 -30.72 23.73 14.13
CA THR A 11 -29.63 24.27 13.28
C THR A 11 -28.42 23.39 13.28
N LYS A 12 -28.03 22.81 14.42
CA LYS A 12 -26.90 21.88 14.51
C LYS A 12 -27.15 20.56 13.76
N PHE A 13 -28.39 20.05 13.83
CA PHE A 13 -28.81 18.87 13.05
C PHE A 13 -28.86 19.14 11.55
N ALA A 14 -29.36 20.32 11.13
CA ALA A 14 -29.39 20.70 9.72
C ALA A 14 -27.98 20.92 9.15
N THR A 15 -27.04 21.50 9.92
CA THR A 15 -25.65 21.70 9.51
C THR A 15 -24.91 20.35 9.43
N VAL A 16 -25.14 19.44 10.37
CA VAL A 16 -24.59 18.08 10.35
C VAL A 16 -25.17 17.29 9.17
N ALA A 17 -26.48 17.33 8.92
CA ALA A 17 -27.11 16.65 7.79
C ALA A 17 -26.63 17.21 6.44
N ALA A 18 -26.49 18.53 6.30
CA ALA A 18 -25.94 19.15 5.09
C ALA A 18 -24.47 18.78 4.86
N SER A 19 -23.67 18.67 5.94
CA SER A 19 -22.29 18.17 5.89
C SER A 19 -22.25 16.71 5.43
N TYR A 20 -23.07 15.83 5.98
CA TYR A 20 -23.15 14.42 5.55
C TYR A 20 -23.59 14.28 4.08
N THR A 21 -24.50 15.14 3.60
CA THR A 21 -24.95 15.10 2.20
C THR A 21 -23.84 15.51 1.24
N ALA A 22 -23.04 16.52 1.60
CA ALA A 22 -21.89 16.96 0.81
C ALA A 22 -20.76 15.89 0.77
N GLN A 23 -20.54 15.16 1.87
CA GLN A 23 -19.51 14.14 2.01
C GLN A 23 -19.68 12.99 1.00
N MET A 24 -20.91 12.52 0.80
CA MET A 24 -21.16 11.41 -0.14
C MET A 24 -21.09 11.84 -1.61
N HIS A 25 -21.26 13.13 -1.94
CA HIS A 25 -21.21 13.57 -3.34
C HIS A 25 -19.86 13.30 -3.98
N ALA A 26 -18.75 13.64 -3.32
CA ALA A 26 -17.42 13.41 -3.87
C ALA A 26 -17.13 11.92 -4.17
N LEU A 27 -17.56 11.02 -3.28
CA LEU A 27 -17.43 9.57 -3.53
C LEU A 27 -18.33 9.12 -4.69
N LEU A 28 -19.59 9.57 -4.74
CA LEU A 28 -20.53 9.19 -5.78
C LEU A 28 -20.10 9.74 -7.15
N ASP A 29 -19.59 10.96 -7.21
CA ASP A 29 -19.03 11.54 -8.43
C ASP A 29 -17.81 10.75 -8.91
N ALA A 30 -16.92 10.34 -7.99
CA ALA A 30 -15.78 9.50 -8.32
C ALA A 30 -16.21 8.13 -8.88
N ILE A 31 -17.29 7.53 -8.37
CA ILE A 31 -17.84 6.29 -8.89
C ILE A 31 -18.37 6.51 -10.32
N ILE A 32 -19.21 7.53 -10.52
CA ILE A 32 -19.87 7.79 -11.80
C ILE A 32 -18.87 8.15 -12.90
N THR A 33 -17.78 8.84 -12.55
CA THR A 33 -16.74 9.27 -13.48
C THR A 33 -15.56 8.33 -13.56
N ALA A 34 -15.54 7.23 -12.79
CA ALA A 34 -14.42 6.30 -12.75
C ALA A 34 -14.05 5.80 -14.16
N ASP A 35 -12.82 6.07 -14.57
CA ASP A 35 -12.28 5.54 -15.83
C ASP A 35 -11.80 4.12 -15.61
N ILE A 36 -12.58 3.15 -16.06
CA ILE A 36 -12.34 1.71 -15.91
C ILE A 36 -12.49 1.05 -17.26
N ASP A 37 -11.45 0.35 -17.68
CA ASP A 37 -11.54 -0.57 -18.82
C ASP A 37 -12.20 -1.89 -18.35
N PRO A 38 -13.38 -2.24 -18.86
CA PRO A 38 -14.09 -3.47 -18.49
C PRO A 38 -13.31 -4.77 -18.76
N ASN A 39 -12.35 -4.73 -19.67
CA ASN A 39 -11.53 -5.88 -20.06
C ASN A 39 -10.18 -5.93 -19.35
N SER A 40 -9.87 -4.93 -18.55
CA SER A 40 -8.61 -4.85 -17.81
C SER A 40 -8.70 -5.51 -16.45
N LEU A 41 -7.62 -6.17 -16.05
CA LEU A 41 -7.43 -6.65 -14.68
C LEU A 41 -6.70 -5.62 -13.78
N GLU A 42 -6.38 -4.43 -14.30
CA GLU A 42 -5.62 -3.41 -13.58
C GLU A 42 -6.38 -2.92 -12.35
N ALA A 43 -5.80 -3.19 -11.18
CA ALA A 43 -6.34 -2.69 -9.91
C ALA A 43 -5.95 -1.23 -9.69
N LYS A 44 -6.87 -0.43 -9.16
CA LYS A 44 -6.58 0.97 -8.87
C LYS A 44 -7.44 1.56 -7.77
N ARG A 45 -6.94 2.61 -7.13
CA ARG A 45 -7.71 3.48 -6.25
C ARG A 45 -8.60 4.39 -7.09
N VAL A 46 -9.91 4.34 -6.86
CA VAL A 46 -10.91 5.20 -7.51
C VAL A 46 -11.17 6.45 -6.68
N PHE A 47 -11.20 6.32 -5.35
CA PHE A 47 -11.44 7.43 -4.45
C PHE A 47 -10.56 7.35 -3.20
N HIS A 48 -9.84 8.43 -2.91
CA HIS A 48 -8.92 8.53 -1.78
C HIS A 48 -9.33 9.66 -0.81
N GLY A 49 -10.41 9.45 -0.05
CA GLY A 49 -10.84 10.41 0.96
C GLY A 49 -9.80 10.59 2.08
N ARG A 50 -9.07 9.53 2.41
CA ARG A 50 -8.03 9.52 3.46
C ARG A 50 -6.91 10.53 3.24
N GLY A 51 -6.69 10.96 2.00
CA GLY A 51 -5.74 12.03 1.68
C GLY A 51 -6.18 13.42 2.15
N GLY A 52 -7.42 13.58 2.67
CA GLY A 52 -7.90 14.84 3.22
C GLY A 52 -8.25 15.91 2.19
N LEU A 53 -8.24 15.58 0.89
CA LEU A 53 -8.64 16.50 -0.17
C LEU A 53 -10.16 16.71 -0.27
N TYR A 54 -10.93 15.82 0.33
CA TYR A 54 -12.39 15.82 0.30
C TYR A 54 -12.92 15.91 1.73
N ALA A 55 -13.20 17.13 2.16
CA ALA A 55 -13.65 17.42 3.54
C ALA A 55 -14.82 16.53 3.96
N GLY A 56 -14.67 15.83 5.09
CA GLY A 56 -15.62 14.89 5.64
C GLY A 56 -15.63 13.49 5.02
N CYS A 57 -14.78 13.23 4.01
CA CYS A 57 -14.58 11.90 3.41
C CYS A 57 -13.32 11.19 3.89
N GLU A 58 -12.63 11.71 4.90
CA GLU A 58 -11.34 11.19 5.39
C GLU A 58 -11.42 9.75 5.90
N HIS A 59 -12.63 9.28 6.16
CA HIS A 59 -12.91 7.91 6.58
C HIS A 59 -13.16 6.96 5.40
N LEU A 60 -13.16 7.43 4.13
CA LEU A 60 -13.55 6.64 2.97
C LEU A 60 -12.40 6.38 2.01
N SER A 61 -12.39 5.21 1.42
CA SER A 61 -11.61 4.89 0.23
C SER A 61 -12.34 3.87 -0.63
N LEU A 62 -12.23 4.01 -1.94
CA LEU A 62 -12.81 3.09 -2.91
C LEU A 62 -11.72 2.61 -3.85
N ASP A 63 -11.55 1.31 -3.89
CA ASP A 63 -10.63 0.60 -4.80
C ASP A 63 -11.44 -0.24 -5.78
N ILE A 64 -10.85 -0.51 -6.94
CA ILE A 64 -11.30 -1.59 -7.80
C ILE A 64 -10.21 -2.66 -7.89
N TYR A 65 -10.59 -3.88 -7.60
CA TYR A 65 -9.86 -5.12 -7.85
C TYR A 65 -10.69 -5.91 -8.86
N PRO A 66 -10.49 -5.67 -10.17
CA PRO A 66 -11.43 -6.17 -11.17
C PRO A 66 -11.77 -7.66 -11.02
N PRO A 67 -13.03 -8.06 -11.11
CA PRO A 67 -14.20 -7.23 -11.44
C PRO A 67 -14.93 -6.65 -10.20
N VAL A 68 -14.27 -6.53 -9.05
CA VAL A 68 -14.88 -6.21 -7.75
C VAL A 68 -14.53 -4.79 -7.28
N TRP A 69 -15.56 -4.00 -6.97
CA TRP A 69 -15.41 -2.73 -6.26
C TRP A 69 -15.30 -2.96 -4.75
N VAL A 70 -14.39 -2.27 -4.08
CA VAL A 70 -14.18 -2.42 -2.64
C VAL A 70 -14.26 -1.05 -1.97
N LEU A 71 -15.36 -0.79 -1.29
CA LEU A 71 -15.52 0.40 -0.44
C LEU A 71 -15.00 0.08 0.96
N THR A 72 -13.99 0.80 1.41
CA THR A 72 -13.50 0.74 2.78
C THR A 72 -13.88 2.00 3.53
N SER A 73 -14.43 1.85 4.73
CA SER A 73 -14.75 2.95 5.63
C SER A 73 -14.15 2.72 7.01
N PHE A 74 -13.72 3.81 7.66
CA PHE A 74 -13.18 3.83 9.03
C PHE A 74 -14.20 4.39 10.04
N GLN A 75 -15.41 4.66 9.57
CA GLN A 75 -16.61 4.99 10.34
C GLN A 75 -17.76 4.20 9.76
N PRO A 76 -18.77 3.79 10.55
CA PRO A 76 -19.91 3.06 10.01
C PRO A 76 -20.70 3.92 9.04
N LEU A 77 -21.12 3.33 7.93
CA LEU A 77 -22.04 3.96 6.98
C LEU A 77 -23.46 3.49 7.25
N SER A 78 -24.43 4.38 7.03
CA SER A 78 -25.85 4.03 7.12
C SER A 78 -26.27 3.14 5.94
N ASP A 79 -27.33 2.36 6.12
CA ASP A 79 -27.93 1.56 5.02
C ASP A 79 -28.38 2.45 3.86
N HIS A 80 -28.83 3.69 4.14
CA HIS A 80 -29.18 4.67 3.13
C HIS A 80 -27.95 5.08 2.30
N ASP A 81 -26.79 5.33 2.92
CA ASP A 81 -25.55 5.68 2.21
C ASP A 81 -25.03 4.51 1.39
N LEU A 82 -25.10 3.30 1.94
CA LEU A 82 -24.74 2.08 1.20
C LEU A 82 -25.63 1.85 -0.02
N ALA A 83 -26.95 2.12 0.09
CA ALA A 83 -27.87 2.04 -1.04
C ALA A 83 -27.56 3.08 -2.13
N ARG A 84 -27.09 4.29 -1.78
CA ARG A 84 -26.65 5.32 -2.75
C ARG A 84 -25.38 4.86 -3.48
N VAL A 85 -24.43 4.28 -2.76
CA VAL A 85 -23.22 3.70 -3.37
C VAL A 85 -23.58 2.57 -4.31
N ASP A 86 -24.44 1.64 -3.90
CA ASP A 86 -24.94 0.55 -4.73
C ASP A 86 -25.55 1.06 -6.04
N ALA A 87 -26.44 2.05 -5.97
CA ALA A 87 -27.05 2.66 -7.14
C ALA A 87 -26.03 3.33 -8.07
N ALA A 88 -25.02 4.03 -7.53
CA ALA A 88 -23.98 4.67 -8.31
C ALA A 88 -23.09 3.64 -9.03
N ILE A 89 -22.69 2.57 -8.34
CA ILE A 89 -21.91 1.49 -8.96
C ILE A 89 -22.71 0.80 -10.06
N HIS A 90 -24.00 0.51 -9.84
CA HIS A 90 -24.88 -0.03 -10.88
C HIS A 90 -24.94 0.85 -12.11
N ALA A 91 -25.20 2.17 -11.90
CA ALA A 91 -25.25 3.14 -12.99
C ALA A 91 -23.93 3.18 -13.78
N ARG A 92 -22.77 3.16 -13.07
CA ARG A 92 -21.47 3.15 -13.73
C ARG A 92 -21.22 1.86 -14.51
N CYS A 93 -21.50 0.69 -13.92
CA CYS A 93 -21.39 -0.59 -14.60
C CYS A 93 -22.26 -0.66 -15.86
N ALA A 94 -23.48 -0.15 -15.82
CA ALA A 94 -24.35 -0.08 -16.99
C ALA A 94 -23.75 0.80 -18.10
N VAL A 95 -23.18 1.96 -17.78
CA VAL A 95 -22.48 2.83 -18.76
C VAL A 95 -21.27 2.13 -19.36
N LEU A 96 -20.55 1.32 -18.57
CA LEU A 96 -19.39 0.55 -19.03
C LEU A 96 -19.77 -0.73 -19.80
N GLY A 97 -21.07 -1.06 -19.93
CA GLY A 97 -21.53 -2.29 -20.56
C GLY A 97 -21.26 -3.57 -19.75
N LEU A 98 -21.01 -3.44 -18.44
CA LEU A 98 -20.80 -4.58 -17.57
C LEU A 98 -22.15 -5.20 -17.17
N ALA A 99 -22.34 -6.50 -17.46
CA ALA A 99 -23.56 -7.22 -17.14
C ALA A 99 -23.70 -7.51 -15.64
N GLU A 100 -22.60 -7.59 -14.93
CA GLU A 100 -22.56 -7.96 -13.51
C GLU A 100 -21.99 -6.82 -12.66
N VAL A 101 -22.58 -6.67 -11.49
CA VAL A 101 -22.11 -5.72 -10.47
C VAL A 101 -21.59 -6.53 -9.30
N ASN A 102 -20.30 -6.40 -9.02
CA ASN A 102 -19.66 -7.08 -7.90
C ASN A 102 -19.07 -6.02 -6.97
N TRP A 103 -19.54 -5.93 -5.74
CA TRP A 103 -18.94 -5.01 -4.80
C TRP A 103 -19.02 -5.47 -3.34
N VAL A 104 -18.01 -5.04 -2.60
CA VAL A 104 -17.75 -5.39 -1.21
C VAL A 104 -17.67 -4.11 -0.39
N TYR A 105 -18.28 -4.11 0.77
CA TYR A 105 -18.12 -3.10 1.80
C TYR A 105 -17.27 -3.65 2.94
N GLN A 106 -16.22 -2.91 3.31
CA GLN A 106 -15.40 -3.22 4.46
C GLN A 106 -15.43 -2.05 5.45
N HIS A 107 -15.94 -2.30 6.65
CA HIS A 107 -15.83 -1.39 7.78
C HIS A 107 -14.62 -1.78 8.64
N ARG A 108 -13.72 -0.84 8.87
CA ARG A 108 -12.52 -1.03 9.69
C ARG A 108 -12.66 -0.19 10.96
N ASP A 109 -12.91 -0.84 12.07
CA ASP A 109 -12.82 -0.24 13.40
C ASP A 109 -11.47 -0.65 14.06
N THR A 110 -11.18 -0.09 15.23
CA THR A 110 -9.95 -0.36 16.00
C THR A 110 -9.73 -1.88 16.23
N GLY A 111 -8.94 -2.49 15.34
CA GLY A 111 -8.49 -3.89 15.44
C GLY A 111 -9.41 -4.94 14.79
N ARG A 112 -10.55 -4.56 14.21
CA ARG A 112 -11.43 -5.48 13.48
C ARG A 112 -11.84 -4.90 12.13
N ALA A 113 -11.88 -5.77 11.11
CA ALA A 113 -12.52 -5.47 9.84
C ALA A 113 -13.79 -6.34 9.71
N GLU A 114 -14.91 -5.70 9.50
CA GLU A 114 -16.14 -6.36 9.09
C GLU A 114 -16.28 -6.22 7.60
N THR A 115 -16.35 -7.32 6.88
CA THR A 115 -16.44 -7.33 5.41
C THR A 115 -17.75 -7.96 4.99
N ARG A 116 -18.50 -7.28 4.12
CA ARG A 116 -19.77 -7.76 3.57
C ARG A 116 -19.73 -7.77 2.06
N LEU A 117 -20.07 -8.89 1.43
CA LEU A 117 -20.39 -8.92 0.00
C LEU A 117 -21.76 -8.27 -0.16
N MET A 118 -21.80 -7.13 -0.82
CA MET A 118 -23.02 -6.33 -0.99
C MET A 118 -23.78 -6.79 -2.22
N LYS A 119 -23.08 -7.14 -3.31
CA LYS A 119 -23.67 -7.58 -4.57
C LYS A 119 -22.73 -8.49 -5.34
N GLY A 120 -23.30 -9.40 -6.12
CA GLY A 120 -22.59 -10.24 -7.09
C GLY A 120 -21.73 -11.32 -6.46
N VAL A 121 -20.58 -11.57 -7.07
CA VAL A 121 -19.63 -12.62 -6.67
C VAL A 121 -18.20 -12.07 -6.64
N VAL A 122 -17.36 -12.69 -5.83
CA VAL A 122 -15.91 -12.46 -5.83
C VAL A 122 -15.25 -13.68 -6.45
N PRO A 123 -14.40 -13.53 -7.46
CA PRO A 123 -13.67 -14.67 -8.06
C PRO A 123 -12.83 -15.43 -7.02
N ASP A 124 -12.68 -16.72 -7.21
CA ASP A 124 -11.76 -17.55 -6.42
C ASP A 124 -11.10 -18.58 -7.35
N PRO A 125 -9.81 -18.46 -7.68
CA PRO A 125 -8.88 -17.42 -7.22
C PRO A 125 -9.20 -16.03 -7.83
N HIS A 126 -9.00 -14.96 -7.02
CA HIS A 126 -9.13 -13.59 -7.50
C HIS A 126 -7.76 -13.06 -7.93
N VAL A 127 -7.56 -12.94 -9.21
CA VAL A 127 -6.33 -12.46 -9.83
C VAL A 127 -6.56 -11.07 -10.42
N ILE A 128 -5.69 -10.13 -10.06
CA ILE A 128 -5.67 -8.77 -10.59
C ILE A 128 -4.32 -8.48 -11.24
N ALA A 129 -4.22 -7.35 -11.92
CA ALA A 129 -2.96 -6.87 -12.48
C ALA A 129 -2.56 -5.50 -11.91
N GLU A 130 -1.26 -5.21 -11.97
CA GLU A 130 -0.68 -3.88 -11.84
C GLU A 130 0.55 -3.80 -12.73
N ALA A 131 0.56 -2.84 -13.67
CA ALA A 131 1.67 -2.62 -14.60
C ALA A 131 2.14 -3.93 -15.29
N GLY A 132 1.19 -4.78 -15.72
CA GLY A 132 1.46 -6.05 -16.38
C GLY A 132 1.92 -7.19 -15.48
N CYS A 133 2.07 -6.99 -14.17
CA CYS A 133 2.28 -8.05 -13.19
C CYS A 133 0.94 -8.54 -12.63
N ARG A 134 0.82 -9.84 -12.37
CA ARG A 134 -0.40 -10.46 -11.83
C ARG A 134 -0.25 -10.79 -10.35
N TYR A 135 -1.33 -10.58 -9.59
CA TYR A 135 -1.34 -10.80 -8.15
C TYR A 135 -2.63 -11.45 -7.67
N LEU A 136 -2.51 -12.36 -6.72
CA LEU A 136 -3.65 -12.90 -5.96
C LEU A 136 -4.08 -11.90 -4.89
N VAL A 137 -5.38 -11.65 -4.83
CA VAL A 137 -6.01 -10.77 -3.84
C VAL A 137 -7.16 -11.47 -3.12
N HIS A 138 -7.47 -11.00 -1.92
CA HIS A 138 -8.52 -11.55 -1.05
C HIS A 138 -9.36 -10.41 -0.47
N VAL A 139 -10.41 -10.00 -1.17
CA VAL A 139 -11.21 -8.84 -0.78
C VAL A 139 -12.29 -9.14 0.26
N LEU A 140 -12.56 -10.42 0.56
CA LEU A 140 -13.53 -10.83 1.58
C LEU A 140 -12.92 -11.18 2.93
N ARG A 141 -11.59 -11.18 3.06
CA ARG A 141 -10.91 -11.64 4.27
C ARG A 141 -9.82 -10.67 4.70
N GLY A 142 -9.72 -10.50 6.02
CA GLY A 142 -8.66 -9.68 6.61
C GLY A 142 -8.82 -8.17 6.33
N GLN A 143 -7.84 -7.41 6.77
CA GLN A 143 -7.80 -5.96 6.54
C GLN A 143 -7.10 -5.59 5.24
N ASN A 144 -6.08 -6.35 4.86
CA ASN A 144 -5.27 -6.10 3.67
C ASN A 144 -5.65 -7.10 2.58
N HIS A 145 -5.76 -6.62 1.36
CA HIS A 145 -6.31 -7.38 0.25
C HIS A 145 -5.26 -8.16 -0.58
N GLY A 146 -3.99 -8.13 -0.21
CA GLY A 146 -2.92 -8.84 -0.90
C GLY A 146 -2.00 -7.95 -1.73
N LEU A 147 -2.43 -6.77 -2.16
CA LEU A 147 -1.61 -5.76 -2.83
C LEU A 147 -1.87 -4.38 -2.24
N PHE A 148 -0.83 -3.65 -1.90
CA PHE A 148 -0.88 -2.26 -1.46
C PHE A 148 -0.75 -1.36 -2.70
N LEU A 149 -1.86 -0.76 -3.15
CA LEU A 149 -1.91 0.05 -4.37
C LEU A 149 -1.17 1.38 -4.24
N ASP A 150 -1.02 1.91 -3.03
CA ASP A 150 -0.24 3.12 -2.72
C ASP A 150 1.26 2.95 -2.96
N MET A 151 1.75 1.70 -2.95
CA MET A 151 3.15 1.38 -3.24
C MET A 151 3.45 1.18 -4.74
N ALA A 152 2.51 1.42 -5.64
CA ALA A 152 2.71 1.25 -7.09
C ALA A 152 3.89 2.07 -7.63
N ALA A 153 4.05 3.32 -7.17
CA ALA A 153 5.19 4.16 -7.57
C ALA A 153 6.54 3.63 -7.06
N GLY A 154 6.57 3.07 -5.84
CA GLY A 154 7.76 2.40 -5.30
C GLY A 154 8.13 1.16 -6.12
N ARG A 155 7.14 0.39 -6.57
CA ARG A 155 7.38 -0.76 -7.46
C ARG A 155 7.85 -0.34 -8.86
N ALA A 156 7.30 0.73 -9.42
CA ALA A 156 7.76 1.30 -10.69
C ALA A 156 9.22 1.78 -10.57
N TRP A 157 9.55 2.49 -9.50
CA TRP A 157 10.93 2.89 -9.20
C TRP A 157 11.88 1.66 -9.17
N LEU A 158 11.49 0.58 -8.50
CA LEU A 158 12.30 -0.64 -8.46
C LEU A 158 12.47 -1.26 -9.84
N HIS A 159 11.39 -1.34 -10.64
CA HIS A 159 11.45 -1.81 -12.02
C HIS A 159 12.52 -1.08 -12.82
N ASP A 160 12.53 0.25 -12.79
CA ASP A 160 13.48 1.06 -13.55
C ASP A 160 14.92 0.86 -13.07
N ARG A 161 15.13 0.74 -11.76
CA ARG A 161 16.46 0.46 -11.18
C ARG A 161 17.00 -0.90 -11.63
N ILE A 162 16.19 -1.94 -11.57
CA ILE A 162 16.60 -3.28 -11.96
C ILE A 162 16.79 -3.40 -13.47
N SER A 163 15.92 -2.76 -14.28
CA SER A 163 16.05 -2.75 -15.74
C SER A 163 17.37 -2.10 -16.18
N ALA A 164 17.87 -1.11 -15.46
CA ALA A 164 19.16 -0.49 -15.70
C ALA A 164 20.36 -1.35 -15.26
N LYS A 165 20.16 -2.34 -14.36
CA LYS A 165 21.19 -3.21 -13.83
C LYS A 165 20.71 -4.66 -13.81
N SER A 166 20.68 -5.29 -14.99
CA SER A 166 20.29 -6.71 -15.11
C SER A 166 21.14 -7.63 -14.24
N GLY A 167 20.52 -8.66 -13.67
CA GLY A 167 21.19 -9.61 -12.78
C GLY A 167 21.37 -9.12 -11.34
N ALA A 168 20.84 -7.93 -11.00
CA ALA A 168 20.93 -7.35 -9.66
C ALA A 168 20.40 -8.30 -8.58
N ARG A 169 21.04 -8.25 -7.41
CA ARG A 169 20.60 -8.95 -6.20
C ARG A 169 19.78 -8.04 -5.34
N VAL A 170 18.55 -8.46 -5.01
CA VAL A 170 17.56 -7.66 -4.29
C VAL A 170 17.21 -8.27 -2.94
N LEU A 171 17.18 -7.44 -1.89
CA LEU A 171 16.64 -7.78 -0.59
C LEU A 171 15.30 -7.09 -0.39
N ASN A 172 14.25 -7.86 -0.17
CA ASN A 172 12.90 -7.38 0.09
C ASN A 172 12.52 -7.71 1.54
N LEU A 173 12.63 -6.75 2.43
CA LEU A 173 12.29 -6.86 3.86
C LEU A 173 10.84 -6.47 4.08
N PHE A 174 10.15 -7.20 5.00
CA PHE A 174 8.71 -7.07 5.23
C PHE A 174 7.93 -7.35 3.94
N ALA A 175 8.28 -8.46 3.30
CA ALA A 175 7.96 -8.74 1.92
C ALA A 175 6.47 -8.96 1.65
N TYR A 176 5.66 -9.26 2.69
CA TYR A 176 4.23 -9.56 2.59
C TYR A 176 3.96 -10.58 1.47
N THR A 177 3.13 -10.26 0.47
CA THR A 177 2.82 -11.10 -0.70
C THR A 177 3.85 -10.96 -1.83
N CYS A 178 5.02 -10.38 -1.55
CA CYS A 178 6.18 -10.27 -2.41
C CYS A 178 5.96 -9.48 -3.72
N ALA A 179 5.08 -8.47 -3.73
CA ALA A 179 4.81 -7.71 -4.94
C ALA A 179 6.07 -7.00 -5.50
N PHE A 180 6.92 -6.41 -4.65
CA PHE A 180 8.22 -5.88 -5.06
C PHE A 180 9.12 -6.94 -5.70
N SER A 181 9.13 -8.15 -5.14
CA SER A 181 9.94 -9.25 -5.67
C SER A 181 9.49 -9.71 -7.06
N VAL A 182 8.17 -9.78 -7.29
CA VAL A 182 7.62 -10.08 -8.62
C VAL A 182 8.10 -9.05 -9.64
N VAL A 183 7.98 -7.76 -9.30
CA VAL A 183 8.45 -6.66 -10.17
C VAL A 183 9.94 -6.74 -10.43
N ALA A 184 10.76 -6.95 -9.38
CA ALA A 184 12.21 -7.09 -9.52
C ALA A 184 12.58 -8.24 -10.48
N LYS A 185 11.94 -9.41 -10.30
CA LYS A 185 12.20 -10.58 -11.16
C LYS A 185 11.77 -10.33 -12.61
N ARG A 186 10.64 -9.69 -12.84
CA ARG A 186 10.20 -9.33 -14.20
C ARG A 186 11.12 -8.29 -14.86
N ALA A 187 11.71 -7.41 -14.08
CA ALA A 187 12.69 -6.42 -14.54
C ALA A 187 14.10 -7.00 -14.79
N GLY A 188 14.34 -8.29 -14.49
CA GLY A 188 15.61 -8.96 -14.75
C GLY A 188 16.55 -9.11 -13.55
N ALA A 189 16.04 -9.01 -12.31
CA ALA A 189 16.84 -9.33 -11.13
C ALA A 189 17.33 -10.79 -11.16
N GLY A 190 18.58 -11.02 -10.79
CA GLY A 190 19.19 -12.35 -10.67
C GLY A 190 18.61 -13.12 -9.50
N ASP A 191 18.88 -12.65 -8.29
CA ASP A 191 18.37 -13.22 -7.05
C ASP A 191 17.52 -12.21 -6.29
N VAL A 192 16.40 -12.66 -5.71
CA VAL A 192 15.60 -11.86 -4.79
C VAL A 192 15.37 -12.64 -3.50
N ILE A 193 15.76 -12.04 -2.38
CA ILE A 193 15.57 -12.59 -1.04
C ILE A 193 14.37 -11.88 -0.40
N ASN A 194 13.29 -12.62 -0.17
CA ASN A 194 12.10 -12.13 0.51
C ASN A 194 12.10 -12.58 1.96
N LEU A 195 11.97 -11.65 2.88
CA LEU A 195 11.85 -11.94 4.30
C LEU A 195 10.60 -11.30 4.88
N ASP A 196 9.78 -12.12 5.51
CA ASP A 196 8.57 -11.71 6.24
C ASP A 196 8.33 -12.69 7.41
N MET A 197 7.65 -12.25 8.45
CA MET A 197 7.26 -13.13 9.57
C MET A 197 6.07 -14.02 9.20
N SER A 198 5.23 -13.60 8.27
CA SER A 198 4.01 -14.29 7.86
C SER A 198 4.30 -15.34 6.78
N GLU A 199 4.37 -16.60 7.19
CA GLU A 199 4.49 -17.73 6.25
C GLU A 199 3.32 -17.78 5.25
N SER A 200 2.11 -17.44 5.70
CA SER A 200 0.92 -17.42 4.84
C SER A 200 1.01 -16.34 3.75
N ALA A 201 1.56 -15.15 4.06
CA ALA A 201 1.78 -14.10 3.09
C ALA A 201 2.86 -14.50 2.07
N LEU A 202 3.97 -15.09 2.53
CA LEU A 202 5.02 -15.60 1.65
C LEU A 202 4.54 -16.73 0.74
N ARG A 203 3.60 -17.54 1.19
CA ARG A 203 2.96 -18.59 0.35
C ARG A 203 2.15 -17.97 -0.79
N ILE A 204 1.42 -16.89 -0.53
CA ILE A 204 0.79 -16.08 -1.60
C ILE A 204 1.87 -15.48 -2.51
N GLY A 205 2.96 -15.00 -1.94
CA GLY A 205 4.10 -14.50 -2.70
C GLY A 205 4.68 -15.53 -3.68
N GLN A 206 4.80 -16.78 -3.27
CA GLN A 206 5.22 -17.88 -4.16
C GLN A 206 4.23 -18.08 -5.33
N GLN A 207 2.93 -18.04 -5.03
CA GLN A 207 1.89 -18.14 -6.06
C GLN A 207 1.93 -16.94 -7.02
N ASN A 208 2.19 -15.72 -6.51
CA ASN A 208 2.37 -14.54 -7.33
C ASN A 208 3.55 -14.67 -8.30
N HIS A 209 4.66 -15.28 -7.84
CA HIS A 209 5.80 -15.55 -8.72
C HIS A 209 5.44 -16.58 -9.80
N GLN A 210 4.67 -17.62 -9.46
CA GLN A 210 4.19 -18.61 -10.44
C GLN A 210 3.27 -17.98 -11.47
N LEU A 211 2.32 -17.11 -11.05
CA LEU A 211 1.41 -16.39 -11.96
C LEU A 211 2.14 -15.50 -12.98
N ASN A 212 3.37 -15.12 -12.70
CA ASN A 212 4.19 -14.26 -13.55
C ASN A 212 5.35 -14.98 -14.22
N ASP A 213 5.45 -16.31 -14.08
CA ASP A 213 6.54 -17.13 -14.63
C ASP A 213 7.96 -16.71 -14.17
N VAL A 214 8.08 -16.21 -12.93
CA VAL A 214 9.33 -15.65 -12.39
C VAL A 214 9.76 -16.31 -11.07
N ALA A 215 9.40 -17.57 -10.85
CA ALA A 215 9.71 -18.27 -9.60
C ALA A 215 11.21 -18.57 -9.43
N HIS A 216 11.97 -18.65 -10.52
CA HIS A 216 13.41 -18.95 -10.44
C HIS A 216 14.20 -17.79 -9.81
N GLY A 217 15.13 -18.09 -8.91
CA GLY A 217 15.98 -17.08 -8.24
C GLY A 217 15.27 -16.26 -7.15
N ALA A 218 14.03 -16.57 -6.81
CA ALA A 218 13.33 -15.99 -5.67
C ALA A 218 13.38 -16.93 -4.46
N ARG A 219 13.80 -16.40 -3.30
CA ARG A 219 13.85 -17.12 -2.02
C ARG A 219 12.88 -16.50 -1.04
N PHE A 220 12.22 -17.33 -0.23
CA PHE A 220 11.19 -16.92 0.71
C PHE A 220 11.56 -17.40 2.10
N MET A 221 11.73 -16.47 3.03
CA MET A 221 12.23 -16.71 4.38
C MET A 221 11.20 -16.23 5.41
N ALA A 222 10.47 -17.19 6.00
CA ALA A 222 9.48 -16.94 7.06
C ALA A 222 10.21 -16.75 8.41
N HIS A 223 10.74 -15.55 8.65
CA HIS A 223 11.56 -15.27 9.81
C HIS A 223 11.31 -13.86 10.39
N ASP A 224 11.49 -13.74 11.69
CA ASP A 224 11.69 -12.45 12.36
C ASP A 224 13.05 -11.86 11.94
N LEU A 225 13.02 -10.70 11.29
CA LEU A 225 14.20 -10.00 10.81
C LEU A 225 15.24 -9.81 11.92
N PHE A 226 14.78 -9.33 13.09
CA PHE A 226 15.66 -8.98 14.20
C PHE A 226 16.36 -10.18 14.87
N LYS A 227 15.90 -11.40 14.55
CA LYS A 227 16.53 -12.65 14.99
C LYS A 227 17.27 -13.38 13.88
N SER A 228 17.27 -12.83 12.65
CA SER A 228 17.71 -13.59 11.46
C SER A 228 18.72 -12.87 10.58
N TRP A 229 19.38 -11.83 11.08
CA TRP A 229 20.38 -11.06 10.33
C TRP A 229 21.47 -11.93 9.70
N GLY A 230 21.98 -12.95 10.42
CA GLY A 230 22.96 -13.87 9.88
C GLY A 230 22.48 -14.66 8.66
N LYS A 231 21.16 -14.89 8.53
CA LYS A 231 20.60 -15.56 7.36
C LYS A 231 20.55 -14.63 6.16
N VAL A 232 20.22 -13.34 6.38
CA VAL A 232 20.17 -12.32 5.33
C VAL A 232 21.59 -11.98 4.84
N LYS A 233 22.55 -11.82 5.75
CA LYS A 233 23.95 -11.52 5.44
C LYS A 233 24.64 -12.57 4.56
N ARG A 234 24.18 -13.81 4.55
CA ARG A 234 24.74 -14.87 3.68
C ARG A 234 24.62 -14.57 2.19
N PHE A 235 23.70 -13.72 1.82
CA PHE A 235 23.40 -13.37 0.42
C PHE A 235 23.88 -11.97 0.06
N ALA A 236 24.43 -11.22 1.03
CA ALA A 236 25.03 -9.91 0.79
C ALA A 236 26.30 -10.01 -0.08
N PRO A 237 26.68 -8.90 -0.74
CA PRO A 237 26.00 -7.62 -0.77
C PRO A 237 24.79 -7.63 -1.71
N TYR A 238 23.86 -6.68 -1.46
CA TYR A 238 22.68 -6.47 -2.29
C TYR A 238 22.81 -5.19 -3.10
N ASP A 239 22.37 -5.22 -4.36
CA ASP A 239 22.32 -4.05 -5.22
C ASP A 239 21.16 -3.12 -4.86
N VAL A 240 20.03 -3.71 -4.44
CA VAL A 240 18.84 -2.95 -4.00
C VAL A 240 18.29 -3.59 -2.72
N ILE A 241 18.00 -2.74 -1.73
CA ILE A 241 17.34 -3.14 -0.49
C ILE A 241 16.03 -2.36 -0.34
N ILE A 242 14.93 -3.09 -0.14
CA ILE A 242 13.60 -2.52 0.13
C ILE A 242 13.28 -2.75 1.59
N VAL A 243 12.91 -1.69 2.28
CA VAL A 243 12.50 -1.69 3.69
C VAL A 243 11.12 -1.06 3.78
N ASP A 244 10.08 -1.89 3.77
CA ASP A 244 8.67 -1.48 3.81
C ASP A 244 7.95 -2.06 5.04
N PRO A 245 8.32 -1.63 6.25
CA PRO A 245 7.77 -2.19 7.46
C PRO A 245 6.33 -1.72 7.69
N PRO A 246 5.51 -2.50 8.41
CA PRO A 246 4.19 -2.04 8.84
C PRO A 246 4.32 -0.81 9.74
N SER A 247 3.39 0.14 9.60
CA SER A 247 3.40 1.41 10.37
C SER A 247 3.32 1.19 11.88
N HIS A 248 2.44 0.28 12.27
CA HIS A 248 2.23 -0.09 13.66
C HIS A 248 1.62 -1.48 13.73
N GLN A 249 2.44 -2.49 13.98
CA GLN A 249 1.98 -3.84 14.25
C GLN A 249 2.50 -4.27 15.61
N LYS A 250 1.60 -4.38 16.58
CA LYS A 250 1.95 -4.83 17.94
C LYS A 250 2.68 -6.17 17.89
N GLY A 251 3.94 -6.16 18.34
CA GLY A 251 4.79 -7.36 18.39
C GLY A 251 5.67 -7.59 17.15
N SER A 252 5.60 -6.75 16.09
CA SER A 252 6.47 -6.91 14.92
C SER A 252 7.38 -5.71 14.65
N PHE A 253 6.84 -4.49 14.53
CA PHE A 253 7.62 -3.29 14.22
C PHE A 253 6.99 -2.03 14.79
N VAL A 254 7.82 -1.17 15.38
CA VAL A 254 7.45 0.17 15.85
C VAL A 254 8.45 1.16 15.27
N ALA A 255 8.01 2.02 14.34
CA ALA A 255 8.88 2.89 13.55
C ALA A 255 9.87 3.70 14.42
N THR A 256 9.40 4.28 15.53
CA THR A 256 10.22 5.12 16.43
C THR A 256 11.32 4.36 17.21
N LYS A 257 11.26 3.03 17.24
CA LYS A 257 12.24 2.19 17.96
C LYS A 257 13.07 1.34 16.99
N ASP A 258 12.40 0.77 16.00
CA ASP A 258 12.97 -0.33 15.24
C ASP A 258 13.70 0.14 13.98
N TYR A 259 13.40 1.34 13.44
CA TYR A 259 14.18 1.90 12.33
C TYR A 259 15.66 2.09 12.71
N ALA A 260 15.94 2.71 13.86
CA ALA A 260 17.30 2.87 14.35
C ALA A 260 18.06 1.54 14.48
N ARG A 261 17.35 0.50 14.93
CA ARG A 261 17.91 -0.84 15.09
C ARG A 261 18.16 -1.51 13.74
N LEU A 262 17.25 -1.35 12.76
CA LEU A 262 17.37 -1.90 11.42
C LEU A 262 18.53 -1.25 10.67
N LEU A 263 18.59 0.07 10.67
CA LEU A 263 19.58 0.85 9.92
C LEU A 263 21.02 0.50 10.25
N ARG A 264 21.32 0.17 11.53
CA ARG A 264 22.66 -0.24 11.96
C ARG A 264 23.16 -1.56 11.33
N HIS A 265 22.29 -2.30 10.67
CA HIS A 265 22.67 -3.55 9.99
C HIS A 265 22.84 -3.37 8.48
N LEU A 266 22.53 -2.19 7.92
CA LEU A 266 22.62 -1.99 6.48
C LEU A 266 24.05 -1.94 5.97
N ASP A 267 25.02 -1.52 6.80
CA ASP A 267 26.45 -1.52 6.48
C ASP A 267 26.94 -2.90 6.01
N ASP A 268 26.44 -3.96 6.64
CA ASP A 268 26.80 -5.34 6.33
C ASP A 268 26.06 -5.91 5.11
N LEU A 269 25.13 -5.16 4.54
CA LEU A 269 24.25 -5.63 3.47
C LEU A 269 24.45 -4.91 2.14
N CYS A 270 25.07 -3.73 2.15
CA CYS A 270 25.28 -2.89 0.99
C CYS A 270 26.75 -2.82 0.58
N ASP A 271 26.97 -2.52 -0.71
CA ASP A 271 28.23 -2.00 -1.24
C ASP A 271 28.08 -0.55 -1.71
N ASN A 272 29.19 0.09 -2.09
CA ASN A 272 29.16 1.39 -2.73
C ASN A 272 28.28 1.35 -3.98
N GLY A 273 27.30 2.28 -4.04
CA GLY A 273 26.35 2.39 -5.13
C GLY A 273 25.12 1.49 -4.99
N SER A 274 24.98 0.72 -3.89
CA SER A 274 23.71 0.05 -3.60
C SER A 274 22.59 1.04 -3.37
N ASP A 275 21.40 0.74 -3.86
CA ASP A 275 20.19 1.54 -3.65
C ASP A 275 19.40 1.00 -2.46
N VAL A 276 18.89 1.90 -1.62
CA VAL A 276 18.03 1.55 -0.48
C VAL A 276 16.75 2.34 -0.54
N LEU A 277 15.61 1.64 -0.55
CA LEU A 277 14.28 2.24 -0.48
C LEU A 277 13.71 2.07 0.92
N LEU A 278 13.55 3.18 1.64
CA LEU A 278 12.98 3.20 2.99
C LEU A 278 11.55 3.75 2.94
N CYS A 279 10.59 2.96 3.43
CA CYS A 279 9.17 3.31 3.42
C CYS A 279 8.65 3.60 4.83
N LEU A 280 7.92 4.70 5.01
CA LEU A 280 7.31 5.09 6.29
C LEU A 280 5.85 5.47 6.07
N ASN A 281 4.95 4.58 6.46
CA ASN A 281 3.51 4.81 6.43
C ASN A 281 3.01 5.19 7.85
N ALA A 282 3.41 6.36 8.33
CA ALA A 282 3.04 6.91 9.62
C ALA A 282 2.72 8.40 9.45
N PRO A 283 1.42 8.78 9.43
CA PRO A 283 1.00 10.16 9.19
C PRO A 283 1.51 11.16 10.25
N GLU A 284 1.81 10.68 11.44
CA GLU A 284 2.34 11.45 12.57
C GLU A 284 3.85 11.69 12.51
N LEU A 285 4.58 10.98 11.64
CA LEU A 285 6.03 11.10 11.47
C LEU A 285 6.34 11.71 10.11
N SER A 286 7.13 12.78 10.09
CA SER A 286 7.59 13.45 8.86
C SER A 286 8.68 12.65 8.13
N ASP A 287 8.98 13.02 6.90
CA ASP A 287 10.16 12.50 6.19
C ASP A 287 11.47 12.99 6.86
N GLY A 288 11.45 14.20 7.44
CA GLY A 288 12.55 14.74 8.25
C GLY A 288 12.89 13.86 9.45
N TYR A 289 11.88 13.25 10.09
CA TYR A 289 12.11 12.25 11.12
C TYR A 289 12.96 11.09 10.60
N LEU A 290 12.55 10.46 9.49
CA LEU A 290 13.28 9.31 8.94
C LEU A 290 14.69 9.71 8.48
N LYS A 291 14.85 10.87 7.84
CA LYS A 291 16.16 11.42 7.44
C LYS A 291 17.10 11.63 8.64
N THR A 292 16.57 12.12 9.76
CA THR A 292 17.35 12.27 11.00
C THR A 292 17.79 10.92 11.58
N VAL A 293 16.91 9.93 11.56
CA VAL A 293 17.24 8.58 12.06
C VAL A 293 18.27 7.91 11.15
N VAL A 294 18.19 8.08 9.83
CA VAL A 294 19.18 7.59 8.88
C VAL A 294 20.54 8.25 9.13
N ALA A 295 20.60 9.57 9.23
CA ALA A 295 21.86 10.28 9.47
C ALA A 295 22.56 9.85 10.76
N ALA A 296 21.78 9.49 11.80
CA ALA A 296 22.33 9.05 13.09
C ALA A 296 22.78 7.58 13.11
N HIS A 297 22.17 6.70 12.31
CA HIS A 297 22.34 5.23 12.45
C HIS A 297 22.84 4.52 11.20
N ALA A 298 22.86 5.20 10.05
CA ALA A 298 23.38 4.71 8.78
C ALA A 298 23.96 5.89 7.96
N PRO A 299 25.01 6.58 8.46
CA PRO A 299 25.54 7.82 7.84
C PRO A 299 26.11 7.58 6.43
N HIS A 300 26.43 6.35 6.06
CA HIS A 300 26.84 5.95 4.70
C HIS A 300 25.69 6.00 3.68
N LEU A 301 24.42 6.11 4.13
CA LEU A 301 23.26 6.29 3.25
C LEU A 301 23.08 7.76 2.90
N GLN A 302 23.30 8.11 1.64
CA GLN A 302 23.06 9.44 1.11
C GLN A 302 21.65 9.52 0.52
N PHE A 303 20.88 10.51 0.97
CA PHE A 303 19.54 10.76 0.44
C PHE A 303 19.62 11.21 -1.02
N VAL A 304 18.83 10.56 -1.88
CA VAL A 304 18.77 10.88 -3.31
C VAL A 304 17.46 11.62 -3.62
N ALA A 305 16.32 11.01 -3.32
CA ALA A 305 15.01 11.57 -3.65
C ALA A 305 13.90 10.94 -2.80
N ARG A 306 12.76 11.61 -2.75
CA ARG A 306 11.48 11.00 -2.39
C ARG A 306 10.79 10.52 -3.65
N VAL A 307 10.38 9.26 -3.70
CA VAL A 307 9.51 8.71 -4.75
C VAL A 307 8.11 9.28 -4.53
N PRO A 308 7.53 10.00 -5.50
CA PRO A 308 6.20 10.57 -5.33
C PRO A 308 5.14 9.47 -5.25
N ASN A 309 4.09 9.71 -4.46
CA ASN A 309 2.96 8.79 -4.41
C ASN A 309 2.21 8.79 -5.74
N PRO A 310 1.51 7.69 -6.10
CA PRO A 310 0.62 7.70 -7.26
C PRO A 310 -0.44 8.81 -7.14
N ALA A 311 -0.80 9.45 -8.25
CA ALA A 311 -1.78 10.57 -8.26
C ALA A 311 -3.12 10.20 -7.61
N SER A 312 -3.53 8.93 -7.71
CA SER A 312 -4.74 8.41 -7.06
C SER A 312 -4.64 8.32 -5.53
N PHE A 313 -3.45 8.57 -4.96
CA PHE A 313 -3.17 8.62 -3.53
C PHE A 313 -2.68 10.01 -3.09
N ALA A 314 -3.10 11.06 -3.83
CA ALA A 314 -2.79 12.43 -3.45
C ALA A 314 -3.32 12.76 -2.05
N ASP A 315 -2.52 13.48 -1.28
CA ASP A 315 -2.83 13.95 0.08
C ASP A 315 -2.79 15.47 0.14
N CYS A 316 -3.53 16.07 1.06
CA CYS A 316 -3.50 17.51 1.32
C CYS A 316 -2.16 17.97 1.93
N SER A 317 -1.33 17.03 2.37
CA SER A 317 -0.01 17.28 2.93
C SER A 317 0.94 16.11 2.65
N ASP A 318 2.03 16.39 1.95
CA ASP A 318 3.08 15.41 1.68
C ASP A 318 3.67 14.81 2.97
N GLU A 319 3.67 15.56 4.07
CA GLU A 319 4.16 15.09 5.36
C GLU A 319 3.28 14.00 5.99
N ARG A 320 1.99 13.98 5.65
CA ARG A 320 1.04 12.96 6.15
C ARG A 320 0.95 11.74 5.26
N SER A 321 1.28 11.91 3.98
CA SER A 321 1.21 10.83 3.00
C SER A 321 2.27 9.75 3.24
N LEU A 322 2.18 8.63 2.54
CA LEU A 322 3.21 7.59 2.53
C LEU A 322 4.55 8.18 2.09
N LYS A 323 5.60 7.97 2.88
CA LYS A 323 6.96 8.39 2.56
C LYS A 323 7.72 7.21 1.99
N VAL A 324 8.23 7.37 0.77
CA VAL A 324 9.07 6.39 0.08
C VAL A 324 10.36 7.11 -0.27
N LEU A 325 11.43 6.87 0.50
CA LEU A 325 12.68 7.61 0.42
C LEU A 325 13.77 6.73 -0.19
N HIS A 326 14.35 7.21 -1.27
CA HIS A 326 15.46 6.58 -1.95
C HIS A 326 16.79 7.12 -1.40
N TYR A 327 17.67 6.21 -1.03
CA TYR A 327 19.05 6.44 -0.61
C TYR A 327 20.00 5.62 -1.49
N THR A 328 21.26 6.06 -1.56
CA THR A 328 22.35 5.27 -2.13
C THR A 328 23.44 5.09 -1.07
N CYS A 329 24.06 3.91 -1.04
CA CYS A 329 25.18 3.65 -0.16
C CYS A 329 26.45 4.33 -0.69
N ARG A 330 27.16 5.04 0.20
CA ARG A 330 28.47 5.65 -0.04
C ARG A 330 29.32 5.42 1.20
N PHE A 331 30.18 4.46 1.14
CA PHE A 331 31.25 4.32 2.14
C PHE A 331 32.35 5.30 1.73
N GLY A 332 32.85 6.12 2.67
CA GLY A 332 34.05 6.95 2.42
C GLY A 332 35.19 6.06 1.93
N ASP A 333 36.00 6.58 1.04
CA ASP A 333 37.24 5.90 0.70
C ASP A 333 37.98 5.70 2.04
N ALA A 334 38.21 4.44 2.41
CA ALA A 334 39.11 4.15 3.51
C ALA A 334 40.42 4.83 3.15
N ASP A 335 40.84 5.84 3.94
CA ASP A 335 42.06 6.58 3.73
C ASP A 335 43.20 5.56 3.38
N SER A 336 43.61 5.65 2.12
CA SER A 336 44.76 4.90 1.58
C SER A 336 46.05 5.45 2.09
#